data_4b1fd29134d015b98a01a8b09433d267
#
_entry.id   4b1fd29134d015b98a01a8b09433d267
#
_cell.length_a   1.000
_cell.length_b   1.000
_cell.length_c   1.000
_cell.angle_alpha   90.00
_cell.angle_beta   90.00
_cell.angle_gamma   90.00
#
_symmetry.space_group_name_H-M   'P 1'
#
loop_
_entity.id
_entity.type
_entity.pdbx_description
1 polymer ?
#
loop_
_entity_poly.entity_id
_entity_poly.type
_entity_poly.pdbx_seq_one_letter_code
_entity_poly.pdbx_strand_id
1 'polypeptide(L)'
;MKSVTRLLGMYDTPQDFWLRKRNLQDRLVELIGSYGYRYLETPILESTELFLRKAGGELASRMYSFTDAGSNHVSLRPEFTSPIVRHYLEQAPDVALPARWQYAGPVFRYDKDGQGRGQFTQVGAELLGSSSVMADVELLGLAAHGPSQLGLTGYKIRVANLDVVHSVLDAVGVSDRARTFIMSSVPRLKEGRQAVPDVLEQARKLHLAIQDTPDDALGQAIDGLDDAQSRKVLHGLLDWTAADQFGQRDPEDVVDRLLRKLRGGDDVAVLERALNLISDVAGISGEPAASVTALRNVVTEAGADMAAVERFEEFLNLVQSETGVAENLVVDLGLVRGLAYYNGLVFEVTPPG
;
A
#
# COMPACT_ATOMS: atom_id res chain seq x y z
N MET A 1 16.79 35.81 -26.29
CA MET A 1 16.74 35.16 -24.97
C MET A 1 15.83 33.95 -25.05
N LYS A 2 16.23 32.76 -24.66
CA LYS A 2 15.28 31.64 -24.52
C LYS A 2 14.32 31.98 -23.37
N SER A 3 13.00 31.92 -23.62
CA SER A 3 11.99 32.14 -22.58
C SER A 3 12.14 31.07 -21.49
N VAL A 4 12.16 31.47 -20.22
CA VAL A 4 12.08 30.55 -19.08
C VAL A 4 10.65 30.04 -19.00
N THR A 5 10.48 28.73 -19.10
CA THR A 5 9.17 28.06 -19.02
C THR A 5 9.02 27.35 -17.70
N ARG A 6 7.79 27.06 -17.29
CA ARG A 6 7.47 26.26 -16.10
C ARG A 6 8.02 24.83 -16.27
N LEU A 7 8.31 24.19 -15.14
CA LEU A 7 8.62 22.76 -15.12
C LEU A 7 7.38 21.94 -15.50
N LEU A 8 7.60 20.78 -16.09
CA LEU A 8 6.56 19.83 -16.43
C LEU A 8 5.74 19.45 -15.18
N GLY A 9 4.42 19.44 -15.29
CA GLY A 9 3.53 19.13 -14.16
C GLY A 9 3.35 20.26 -13.14
N MET A 10 4.05 21.40 -13.28
CA MET A 10 3.88 22.56 -12.39
C MET A 10 2.98 23.63 -13.06
N TYR A 11 2.00 24.13 -12.32
CA TYR A 11 0.97 25.04 -12.84
C TYR A 11 0.81 26.25 -11.94
N ASP A 12 0.67 27.44 -12.58
CA ASP A 12 0.22 28.64 -11.89
C ASP A 12 -1.28 28.50 -11.60
N THR A 13 -1.73 29.06 -10.50
CA THR A 13 -3.13 29.00 -10.08
C THR A 13 -3.72 30.40 -10.15
N PRO A 14 -4.60 30.70 -11.14
CA PRO A 14 -5.29 31.99 -11.23
C PRO A 14 -6.14 32.26 -9.96
N GLN A 15 -6.38 33.55 -9.68
CA GLN A 15 -7.04 34.00 -8.46
C GLN A 15 -8.39 33.34 -8.22
N ASP A 16 -9.26 33.24 -9.24
CA ASP A 16 -10.60 32.65 -9.08
C ASP A 16 -10.53 31.17 -8.73
N PHE A 17 -9.59 30.43 -9.30
CA PHE A 17 -9.37 29.04 -8.96
C PHE A 17 -8.73 28.89 -7.59
N TRP A 18 -7.80 29.79 -7.22
CA TRP A 18 -7.17 29.82 -5.92
C TRP A 18 -8.20 30.07 -4.81
N LEU A 19 -9.12 31.03 -4.99
CA LEU A 19 -10.19 31.33 -4.04
C LEU A 19 -11.10 30.11 -3.80
N ARG A 20 -11.53 29.44 -4.88
CA ARG A 20 -12.35 28.21 -4.77
C ARG A 20 -11.61 27.11 -4.03
N LYS A 21 -10.35 26.86 -4.40
CA LYS A 21 -9.51 25.85 -3.76
C LYS A 21 -9.33 26.16 -2.27
N ARG A 22 -9.08 27.41 -1.92
CA ARG A 22 -8.90 27.85 -0.52
C ARG A 22 -10.17 27.64 0.29
N ASN A 23 -11.32 28.09 -0.21
CA ASN A 23 -12.61 27.89 0.45
C ASN A 23 -12.91 26.41 0.68
N LEU A 24 -12.65 25.56 -0.31
CA LEU A 24 -12.80 24.12 -0.21
C LEU A 24 -11.90 23.52 0.89
N GLN A 25 -10.63 23.91 0.91
CA GLN A 25 -9.66 23.49 1.91
C GLN A 25 -10.11 23.89 3.33
N ASP A 26 -10.51 25.15 3.51
CA ASP A 26 -10.91 25.69 4.81
C ASP A 26 -12.16 24.95 5.35
N ARG A 27 -13.15 24.66 4.50
CA ARG A 27 -14.34 23.87 4.87
C ARG A 27 -13.99 22.43 5.29
N LEU A 28 -13.06 21.79 4.59
CA LEU A 28 -12.63 20.44 4.95
C LEU A 28 -11.82 20.43 6.26
N VAL A 29 -10.96 21.42 6.48
CA VAL A 29 -10.21 21.58 7.73
C VAL A 29 -11.18 21.83 8.90
N GLU A 30 -12.22 22.65 8.71
CA GLU A 30 -13.25 22.89 9.71
C GLU A 30 -14.04 21.61 10.03
N LEU A 31 -14.45 20.87 9.01
CA LEU A 31 -15.12 19.58 9.18
C LEU A 31 -14.25 18.60 9.98
N ILE A 32 -12.99 18.42 9.61
CA ILE A 32 -12.08 17.51 10.31
C ILE A 32 -11.85 17.98 11.75
N GLY A 33 -11.73 19.30 11.96
CA GLY A 33 -11.61 19.90 13.29
C GLY A 33 -12.83 19.64 14.18
N SER A 34 -14.04 19.58 13.61
CA SER A 34 -15.27 19.25 14.35
C SER A 34 -15.30 17.83 14.93
N TYR A 35 -14.49 16.91 14.38
CA TYR A 35 -14.25 15.57 14.93
C TYR A 35 -13.16 15.54 16.01
N GLY A 36 -12.63 16.69 16.42
CA GLY A 36 -11.60 16.78 17.46
C GLY A 36 -10.16 16.61 16.95
N TYR A 37 -9.92 16.65 15.64
CA TYR A 37 -8.58 16.60 15.09
C TYR A 37 -7.90 17.96 15.19
N ARG A 38 -6.71 17.98 15.80
CA ARG A 38 -5.90 19.20 15.94
C ARG A 38 -5.01 19.38 14.72
N TYR A 39 -4.92 20.63 14.25
CA TYR A 39 -4.09 20.94 13.09
C TYR A 39 -2.61 20.80 13.40
N LEU A 40 -1.88 20.11 12.51
CA LEU A 40 -0.43 19.94 12.56
C LEU A 40 0.17 20.33 11.22
N GLU A 41 1.08 21.27 11.21
CA GLU A 41 1.88 21.61 10.04
C GLU A 41 3.25 20.95 10.14
N THR A 42 3.62 20.19 9.11
CA THR A 42 4.94 19.55 9.01
C THR A 42 5.77 20.23 7.92
N PRO A 43 7.11 20.15 7.98
CA PRO A 43 7.96 20.71 6.95
C PRO A 43 7.62 20.21 5.54
N ILE A 44 7.81 21.08 4.53
CA ILE A 44 7.68 20.68 3.12
C ILE A 44 8.89 19.86 2.67
N LEU A 45 10.05 20.15 3.24
CA LEU A 45 11.33 19.49 2.96
C LEU A 45 11.68 18.57 4.11
N GLU A 46 11.88 17.30 3.83
CA GLU A 46 12.20 16.25 4.79
C GLU A 46 13.38 15.39 4.29
N SER A 47 13.98 14.61 5.18
CA SER A 47 14.96 13.62 4.77
C SER A 47 14.35 12.61 3.79
N THR A 48 15.04 12.33 2.69
CA THR A 48 14.60 11.32 1.71
C THR A 48 14.40 9.95 2.36
N GLU A 49 15.23 9.60 3.34
CA GLU A 49 15.16 8.33 4.07
C GLU A 49 13.80 8.14 4.77
N LEU A 50 13.18 9.22 5.28
CA LEU A 50 11.87 9.16 5.94
C LEU A 50 10.83 8.48 5.05
N PHE A 51 10.82 8.83 3.77
CA PHE A 51 9.85 8.29 2.83
C PHE A 51 10.27 6.91 2.30
N LEU A 52 11.57 6.65 2.09
CA LEU A 52 12.06 5.37 1.56
C LEU A 52 11.83 4.18 2.50
N ARG A 53 11.79 4.41 3.82
CA ARG A 53 11.54 3.35 4.81
C ARG A 53 10.20 2.63 4.62
N LYS A 54 9.20 3.30 4.06
CA LYS A 54 7.83 2.79 3.87
C LYS A 54 7.36 2.87 2.42
N ALA A 55 8.03 3.67 1.57
CA ALA A 55 7.63 3.82 0.19
C ALA A 55 7.82 2.51 -0.57
N GLY A 56 6.74 1.97 -1.11
CA GLY A 56 6.85 1.02 -2.21
C GLY A 56 7.57 1.67 -3.40
N GLY A 57 8.15 0.86 -4.28
CA GLY A 57 8.96 1.34 -5.42
C GLY A 57 8.27 2.41 -6.28
N GLU A 58 6.94 2.40 -6.34
CA GLU A 58 6.17 3.39 -7.08
C GLU A 58 6.31 4.81 -6.50
N LEU A 59 6.09 5.00 -5.19
CA LEU A 59 6.22 6.32 -4.58
C LEU A 59 7.66 6.82 -4.63
N ALA A 60 8.64 5.93 -4.36
CA ALA A 60 10.05 6.26 -4.44
C ALA A 60 10.45 6.81 -5.82
N SER A 61 9.92 6.23 -6.91
CA SER A 61 10.18 6.68 -8.28
C SER A 61 9.55 8.03 -8.64
N ARG A 62 8.62 8.51 -7.83
CA ARG A 62 7.87 9.76 -8.04
C ARG A 62 8.25 10.88 -7.08
N MET A 63 9.28 10.72 -6.27
CA MET A 63 9.74 11.77 -5.35
C MET A 63 10.61 12.81 -6.06
N TYR A 64 10.46 14.06 -5.66
CA TYR A 64 11.42 15.12 -5.96
C TYR A 64 12.51 15.10 -4.90
N SER A 65 13.62 14.43 -5.19
CA SER A 65 14.75 14.27 -4.28
C SER A 65 16.00 14.95 -4.82
N PHE A 66 16.78 15.59 -3.95
CA PHE A 66 18.03 16.27 -4.30
C PHE A 66 18.95 16.36 -3.08
N THR A 67 20.18 16.80 -3.31
CA THR A 67 21.11 17.11 -2.22
C THR A 67 21.06 18.61 -1.96
N ASP A 68 20.84 18.99 -0.70
CA ASP A 68 20.82 20.40 -0.29
C ASP A 68 22.24 20.99 -0.14
N ALA A 69 22.33 22.29 0.17
CA ALA A 69 23.60 22.97 0.38
C ALA A 69 24.39 22.44 1.59
N GLY A 70 23.73 21.76 2.52
CA GLY A 70 24.34 21.08 3.67
C GLY A 70 24.79 19.65 3.39
N SER A 71 24.72 19.21 2.12
CA SER A 71 25.02 17.83 1.70
C SER A 71 24.04 16.78 2.25
N ASN A 72 22.84 17.16 2.66
CA ASN A 72 21.81 16.24 3.08
C ASN A 72 21.00 15.75 1.88
N HIS A 73 20.65 14.46 1.85
CA HIS A 73 19.68 13.92 0.91
C HIS A 73 18.25 14.25 1.38
N VAL A 74 17.58 15.11 0.65
CA VAL A 74 16.27 15.65 1.00
C VAL A 74 15.26 15.45 -0.11
N SER A 75 13.98 15.44 0.25
CA SER A 75 12.85 15.34 -0.67
C SER A 75 11.77 16.35 -0.33
N LEU A 76 11.13 16.89 -1.36
CA LEU A 76 9.82 17.52 -1.17
C LEU A 76 8.82 16.44 -0.78
N ARG A 77 8.03 16.68 0.28
CA ARG A 77 7.09 15.68 0.81
C ARG A 77 6.10 15.21 -0.27
N PRO A 78 6.00 13.90 -0.56
CA PRO A 78 5.04 13.35 -1.50
C PRO A 78 3.68 13.06 -0.85
N GLU A 79 3.62 13.10 0.49
CA GLU A 79 2.46 12.83 1.35
C GLU A 79 2.71 13.36 2.76
N PHE A 80 1.72 13.28 3.66
CA PHE A 80 1.82 13.81 5.03
C PHE A 80 1.97 12.73 6.10
N THR A 81 1.56 11.50 5.86
CA THR A 81 1.53 10.45 6.87
C THR A 81 2.91 10.20 7.50
N SER A 82 3.96 10.06 6.68
CA SER A 82 5.32 9.82 7.19
C SER A 82 5.84 10.98 8.06
N PRO A 83 5.72 12.26 7.66
CA PRO A 83 6.06 13.39 8.53
C PRO A 83 5.27 13.43 9.85
N ILE A 84 3.99 13.08 9.83
CA ILE A 84 3.16 13.06 11.05
C ILE A 84 3.58 11.91 11.97
N VAL A 85 3.84 10.72 11.42
CA VAL A 85 4.37 9.58 12.21
C VAL A 85 5.74 9.92 12.80
N ARG A 86 6.64 10.58 12.05
CA ARG A 86 7.91 11.07 12.57
C ARG A 86 7.68 12.02 13.76
N HIS A 87 6.80 13.02 13.60
CA HIS A 87 6.47 13.96 14.68
C HIS A 87 5.93 13.22 15.91
N TYR A 88 5.04 12.23 15.73
CA TYR A 88 4.55 11.39 16.81
C TYR A 88 5.69 10.69 17.56
N LEU A 89 6.60 10.06 16.83
CA LEU A 89 7.73 9.34 17.41
C LEU A 89 8.70 10.26 18.17
N GLU A 90 8.86 11.51 17.73
CA GLU A 90 9.68 12.52 18.40
C GLU A 90 9.02 13.03 19.70
N GLN A 91 7.70 13.00 19.80
CA GLN A 91 6.94 13.45 20.96
C GLN A 91 6.55 12.31 21.93
N ALA A 92 6.66 11.06 21.52
CA ALA A 92 6.40 9.93 22.40
C ALA A 92 7.46 9.84 23.52
N PRO A 93 7.09 9.54 24.79
CA PRO A 93 5.80 9.01 25.23
C PRO A 93 4.77 10.07 25.67
N ASP A 94 5.02 11.35 25.49
CA ASP A 94 4.21 12.44 26.07
C ASP A 94 2.88 12.67 25.35
N VAL A 95 2.66 12.06 24.18
CA VAL A 95 1.41 12.18 23.42
C VAL A 95 0.35 11.24 23.97
N ALA A 96 -0.76 11.83 24.43
CA ALA A 96 -1.94 11.05 24.83
C ALA A 96 -2.58 10.35 23.62
N LEU A 97 -2.85 9.04 23.73
CA LEU A 97 -3.50 8.24 22.72
C LEU A 97 -5.01 8.06 23.01
N PRO A 98 -5.86 7.97 21.99
CA PRO A 98 -5.54 8.10 20.56
C PRO A 98 -5.25 9.56 20.17
N ALA A 99 -4.18 9.78 19.43
CA ALA A 99 -3.85 11.10 18.90
C ALA A 99 -4.59 11.34 17.57
N ARG A 100 -5.22 12.52 17.45
CA ARG A 100 -5.96 12.94 16.27
C ARG A 100 -5.34 14.20 15.71
N TRP A 101 -4.73 14.10 14.54
CA TRP A 101 -4.12 15.22 13.83
C TRP A 101 -4.68 15.37 12.44
N GLN A 102 -4.82 16.62 12.00
CA GLN A 102 -5.21 16.96 10.63
C GLN A 102 -4.16 17.86 9.99
N TYR A 103 -4.16 17.88 8.69
CA TYR A 103 -3.26 18.68 7.88
C TYR A 103 -3.91 19.16 6.59
N ALA A 104 -3.37 20.26 6.03
CA ALA A 104 -3.71 20.71 4.69
C ALA A 104 -2.53 21.45 4.08
N GLY A 105 -2.10 21.07 2.89
CA GLY A 105 -0.96 21.71 2.25
C GLY A 105 -0.51 21.07 0.96
N PRO A 106 0.53 21.62 0.33
CA PRO A 106 1.07 21.09 -0.90
C PRO A 106 1.84 19.79 -0.68
N VAL A 107 1.67 18.86 -1.61
CA VAL A 107 2.49 17.66 -1.79
C VAL A 107 3.01 17.60 -3.21
N PHE A 108 4.10 16.85 -3.43
CA PHE A 108 4.86 16.90 -4.67
C PHE A 108 5.12 15.47 -5.18
N ARG A 109 4.64 15.15 -6.38
CA ARG A 109 4.86 13.85 -7.01
C ARG A 109 5.25 14.02 -8.46
N TYR A 110 6.46 13.58 -8.81
CA TYR A 110 6.94 13.63 -10.18
C TYR A 110 6.05 12.77 -11.09
N ASP A 111 5.62 13.36 -12.19
CA ASP A 111 4.86 12.68 -13.22
C ASP A 111 5.69 12.66 -14.51
N LYS A 112 6.11 11.44 -14.91
CA LYS A 112 6.94 11.25 -16.11
C LYS A 112 6.22 11.65 -17.39
N ASP A 113 4.92 11.44 -17.44
CA ASP A 113 4.10 11.65 -18.63
C ASP A 113 3.59 13.10 -18.72
N GLY A 114 3.74 13.89 -17.66
CA GLY A 114 3.34 15.28 -17.59
C GLY A 114 1.83 15.53 -17.73
N GLN A 115 1.02 14.48 -17.63
CA GLN A 115 -0.44 14.57 -17.71
C GLN A 115 -1.08 14.91 -16.36
N GLY A 116 -0.39 14.65 -15.26
CA GLY A 116 -0.81 14.94 -13.92
C GLY A 116 -0.26 16.27 -13.38
N ARG A 117 -0.61 16.54 -12.12
CA ARG A 117 -0.07 17.68 -11.36
C ARG A 117 1.10 17.21 -10.51
N GLY A 118 2.29 17.74 -10.77
CA GLY A 118 3.48 17.52 -9.97
C GLY A 118 3.38 18.13 -8.57
N GLN A 119 2.53 19.15 -8.40
CA GLN A 119 2.16 19.78 -7.13
C GLN A 119 0.64 19.85 -7.01
N PHE A 120 0.11 19.35 -5.88
CA PHE A 120 -1.32 19.46 -5.55
C PHE A 120 -1.51 19.62 -4.03
N THR A 121 -2.70 20.05 -3.62
CA THR A 121 -3.03 20.17 -2.19
C THR A 121 -3.64 18.88 -1.69
N GLN A 122 -3.13 18.37 -0.59
CA GLN A 122 -3.69 17.28 0.17
C GLN A 122 -4.29 17.84 1.46
N VAL A 123 -5.51 17.41 1.78
CA VAL A 123 -6.16 17.62 3.09
C VAL A 123 -6.42 16.24 3.66
N GLY A 124 -6.12 16.03 4.93
CA GLY A 124 -6.29 14.72 5.55
C GLY A 124 -6.22 14.74 7.06
N ALA A 125 -6.42 13.55 7.62
CA ALA A 125 -6.41 13.30 9.05
C ALA A 125 -5.69 11.99 9.36
N GLU A 126 -4.98 11.94 10.48
CA GLU A 126 -4.32 10.77 11.02
C GLU A 126 -4.86 10.48 12.42
N LEU A 127 -5.29 9.26 12.66
CA LEU A 127 -5.68 8.75 13.97
C LEU A 127 -4.65 7.70 14.39
N LEU A 128 -3.88 7.99 15.42
CA LEU A 128 -2.79 7.15 15.89
C LEU A 128 -3.12 6.52 17.24
N GLY A 129 -2.72 5.25 17.41
CA GLY A 129 -2.80 4.56 18.69
C GLY A 129 -4.17 3.97 19.03
N SER A 130 -5.01 3.69 18.05
CA SER A 130 -6.25 2.92 18.22
C SER A 130 -6.31 1.77 17.21
N SER A 131 -6.66 0.59 17.70
CA SER A 131 -6.96 -0.60 16.89
C SER A 131 -8.45 -0.96 16.90
N SER A 132 -9.28 -0.07 17.41
CA SER A 132 -10.73 -0.26 17.51
C SER A 132 -11.40 -0.17 16.15
N VAL A 133 -12.39 -1.02 15.88
CA VAL A 133 -13.27 -0.93 14.71
C VAL A 133 -13.96 0.45 14.64
N MET A 134 -14.29 1.04 15.79
CA MET A 134 -14.88 2.39 15.85
C MET A 134 -13.93 3.48 15.33
N ALA A 135 -12.61 3.30 15.41
CA ALA A 135 -11.67 4.24 14.79
C ALA A 135 -11.74 4.19 13.26
N ASP A 136 -11.90 3.00 12.70
CA ASP A 136 -12.10 2.80 11.25
C ASP A 136 -13.44 3.42 10.80
N VAL A 137 -14.50 3.23 11.60
CA VAL A 137 -15.84 3.84 11.36
C VAL A 137 -15.77 5.37 11.41
N GLU A 138 -15.07 5.94 12.40
CA GLU A 138 -14.84 7.40 12.52
C GLU A 138 -14.17 7.95 11.26
N LEU A 139 -13.08 7.33 10.81
CA LEU A 139 -12.32 7.78 9.63
C LEU A 139 -13.12 7.68 8.34
N LEU A 140 -13.88 6.59 8.16
CA LEU A 140 -14.75 6.44 7.00
C LEU A 140 -15.90 7.45 7.03
N GLY A 141 -16.54 7.65 8.19
CA GLY A 141 -17.59 8.64 8.39
C GLY A 141 -17.10 10.06 8.08
N LEU A 142 -15.91 10.42 8.58
CA LEU A 142 -15.28 11.69 8.28
C LEU A 142 -15.04 11.89 6.78
N ALA A 143 -14.48 10.89 6.10
CA ALA A 143 -14.23 10.95 4.66
C ALA A 143 -15.52 11.00 3.83
N ALA A 144 -16.57 10.33 4.27
CA ALA A 144 -17.88 10.32 3.63
C ALA A 144 -18.65 11.64 3.80
N HIS A 145 -18.50 12.30 4.95
CA HIS A 145 -19.10 13.60 5.19
C HIS A 145 -18.45 14.74 4.38
N GLY A 146 -17.19 14.59 3.96
CA GLY A 146 -16.50 15.56 3.11
C GLY A 146 -17.31 15.92 1.84
N PRO A 147 -17.62 14.96 0.95
CA PRO A 147 -18.44 15.19 -0.23
C PRO A 147 -19.82 15.80 0.08
N SER A 148 -20.50 15.31 1.12
CA SER A 148 -21.81 15.83 1.54
C SER A 148 -21.74 17.29 1.95
N GLN A 149 -20.74 17.69 2.74
CA GLN A 149 -20.50 19.08 3.14
C GLN A 149 -20.19 19.99 1.94
N LEU A 150 -19.67 19.42 0.85
CA LEU A 150 -19.39 20.14 -0.38
C LEU A 150 -20.58 20.18 -1.36
N GLY A 151 -21.72 19.60 -0.95
CA GLY A 151 -22.94 19.54 -1.78
C GLY A 151 -22.86 18.48 -2.89
N LEU A 152 -21.93 17.54 -2.81
CA LEU A 152 -21.85 16.44 -3.76
C LEU A 152 -22.87 15.35 -3.37
N THR A 153 -23.62 14.87 -4.33
CA THR A 153 -24.61 13.80 -4.17
C THR A 153 -24.30 12.64 -5.11
N GLY A 154 -24.82 11.44 -4.81
CA GLY A 154 -24.65 10.27 -5.68
C GLY A 154 -23.26 9.66 -5.70
N TYR A 155 -22.35 10.09 -4.83
CA TYR A 155 -21.03 9.47 -4.67
C TYR A 155 -21.18 8.05 -4.11
N LYS A 156 -20.18 7.21 -4.37
CA LYS A 156 -20.05 5.87 -3.80
C LYS A 156 -18.86 5.78 -2.90
N ILE A 157 -18.98 5.03 -1.80
CA ILE A 157 -17.91 4.70 -0.87
C ILE A 157 -17.58 3.23 -1.08
N ARG A 158 -16.45 2.97 -1.72
CA ARG A 158 -15.95 1.62 -1.95
C ARG A 158 -15.04 1.23 -0.80
N VAL A 159 -15.25 0.06 -0.21
CA VAL A 159 -14.47 -0.43 0.93
C VAL A 159 -13.94 -1.84 0.67
N ALA A 160 -12.73 -2.10 1.17
CA ALA A 160 -12.13 -3.42 1.23
C ALA A 160 -11.39 -3.61 2.56
N ASN A 161 -11.09 -4.86 2.90
CA ASN A 161 -10.23 -5.18 4.03
C ASN A 161 -9.08 -6.08 3.55
N LEU A 162 -7.85 -5.55 3.64
CA LEU A 162 -6.64 -6.25 3.20
C LEU A 162 -6.25 -7.40 4.13
N ASP A 163 -6.65 -7.37 5.40
CA ASP A 163 -6.38 -8.46 6.34
C ASP A 163 -7.01 -9.77 5.88
N VAL A 164 -8.14 -9.71 5.16
CA VAL A 164 -8.75 -10.90 4.55
C VAL A 164 -7.85 -11.49 3.46
N VAL A 165 -7.29 -10.63 2.60
CA VAL A 165 -6.33 -11.07 1.56
C VAL A 165 -5.10 -11.69 2.21
N HIS A 166 -4.58 -11.04 3.27
CA HIS A 166 -3.44 -11.56 4.02
C HIS A 166 -3.74 -12.91 4.67
N SER A 167 -4.91 -13.07 5.32
CA SER A 167 -5.29 -14.34 5.96
C SER A 167 -5.39 -15.51 4.96
N VAL A 168 -5.92 -15.24 3.76
CA VAL A 168 -5.97 -16.24 2.68
C VAL A 168 -4.56 -16.62 2.22
N LEU A 169 -3.66 -15.65 2.02
CA LEU A 169 -2.28 -15.91 1.61
C LEU A 169 -1.48 -16.64 2.70
N ASP A 170 -1.73 -16.33 3.98
CA ASP A 170 -1.15 -17.03 5.13
C ASP A 170 -1.57 -18.51 5.17
N ALA A 171 -2.86 -18.78 4.97
CA ALA A 171 -3.39 -20.14 4.96
C ALA A 171 -2.84 -20.98 3.79
N VAL A 172 -2.60 -20.38 2.63
CA VAL A 172 -1.97 -21.05 1.49
C VAL A 172 -0.47 -21.24 1.70
N GLY A 173 0.19 -20.38 2.48
CA GLY A 173 1.60 -20.50 2.85
C GLY A 173 2.57 -20.02 1.76
N VAL A 174 2.21 -18.97 1.01
CA VAL A 174 3.10 -18.36 0.01
C VAL A 174 4.22 -17.53 0.66
N SER A 175 5.38 -17.46 -0.02
CA SER A 175 6.50 -16.63 0.44
C SER A 175 6.19 -15.14 0.43
N ASP A 176 6.92 -14.33 1.22
CA ASP A 176 6.75 -12.87 1.27
C ASP A 176 6.93 -12.19 -0.09
N ARG A 177 7.82 -12.73 -0.92
CA ARG A 177 8.05 -12.24 -2.29
C ARG A 177 6.83 -12.50 -3.17
N ALA A 178 6.27 -13.71 -3.13
CA ALA A 178 5.07 -14.08 -3.86
C ALA A 178 3.87 -13.27 -3.33
N ARG A 179 3.75 -13.09 -2.02
CA ARG A 179 2.73 -12.23 -1.38
C ARG A 179 2.76 -10.83 -1.96
N THR A 180 3.93 -10.17 -1.97
CA THR A 180 4.10 -8.82 -2.52
C THR A 180 3.71 -8.76 -4.00
N PHE A 181 4.10 -9.76 -4.79
CA PHE A 181 3.75 -9.87 -6.19
C PHE A 181 2.24 -10.05 -6.38
N ILE A 182 1.60 -10.96 -5.64
CA ILE A 182 0.16 -11.21 -5.70
C ILE A 182 -0.62 -9.94 -5.35
N MET A 183 -0.24 -9.25 -4.25
CA MET A 183 -0.86 -7.98 -3.86
C MET A 183 -0.79 -6.93 -4.97
N SER A 184 0.35 -6.81 -5.66
CA SER A 184 0.49 -5.90 -6.81
C SER A 184 -0.31 -6.32 -8.03
N SER A 185 -0.66 -7.60 -8.13
CA SER A 185 -1.41 -8.20 -9.25
C SER A 185 -2.93 -8.20 -9.03
N VAL A 186 -3.43 -7.83 -7.84
CA VAL A 186 -4.87 -7.82 -7.51
C VAL A 186 -5.71 -7.04 -8.54
N PRO A 187 -5.29 -5.86 -9.03
CA PRO A 187 -6.08 -5.15 -10.06
C PRO A 187 -6.31 -5.97 -11.32
N ARG A 188 -5.35 -6.81 -11.71
CA ARG A 188 -5.49 -7.73 -12.85
C ARG A 188 -6.29 -8.97 -12.49
N LEU A 189 -6.07 -9.54 -11.30
CA LEU A 189 -6.81 -10.71 -10.81
C LEU A 189 -8.30 -10.41 -10.62
N LYS A 190 -8.68 -9.14 -10.41
CA LYS A 190 -10.07 -8.68 -10.37
C LYS A 190 -10.82 -8.94 -11.70
N GLU A 191 -10.12 -9.08 -12.82
CA GLU A 191 -10.73 -9.45 -14.10
C GLU A 191 -11.29 -10.90 -14.09
N GLY A 192 -10.94 -11.69 -13.07
CA GLY A 192 -11.38 -13.06 -12.88
C GLY A 192 -10.28 -14.11 -13.10
N ARG A 193 -10.60 -15.37 -12.86
CA ARG A 193 -9.65 -16.50 -12.97
C ARG A 193 -8.99 -16.64 -14.35
N GLN A 194 -9.57 -16.07 -15.41
CA GLN A 194 -8.95 -16.05 -16.75
C GLN A 194 -7.64 -15.23 -16.79
N ALA A 195 -7.43 -14.32 -15.83
CA ALA A 195 -6.18 -13.56 -15.73
C ALA A 195 -5.05 -14.35 -15.04
N VAL A 196 -5.38 -15.42 -14.31
CA VAL A 196 -4.42 -16.19 -13.50
C VAL A 196 -3.28 -16.78 -14.33
N PRO A 197 -3.49 -17.39 -15.51
CA PRO A 197 -2.38 -17.93 -16.30
C PRO A 197 -1.33 -16.89 -16.69
N ASP A 198 -1.78 -15.68 -17.06
CA ASP A 198 -0.87 -14.59 -17.43
C ASP A 198 -0.08 -14.07 -16.22
N VAL A 199 -0.73 -13.95 -15.06
CA VAL A 199 -0.08 -13.53 -13.81
C VAL A 199 0.92 -14.59 -13.34
N LEU A 200 0.56 -15.88 -13.47
CA LEU A 200 1.46 -17.00 -13.15
C LEU A 200 2.70 -17.01 -14.06
N GLU A 201 2.51 -16.72 -15.35
CA GLU A 201 3.63 -16.61 -16.28
C GLU A 201 4.57 -15.43 -15.95
N GLN A 202 4.02 -14.31 -15.46
CA GLN A 202 4.82 -13.21 -14.94
C GLN A 202 5.59 -13.62 -13.67
N ALA A 203 4.94 -14.36 -12.77
CA ALA A 203 5.59 -14.89 -11.57
C ALA A 203 6.78 -15.80 -11.92
N ARG A 204 6.63 -16.67 -12.93
CA ARG A 204 7.73 -17.51 -13.45
C ARG A 204 8.90 -16.68 -13.97
N LYS A 205 8.62 -15.64 -14.76
CA LYS A 205 9.66 -14.71 -15.26
C LYS A 205 10.42 -13.98 -14.15
N LEU A 206 9.75 -13.74 -13.02
CA LEU A 206 10.33 -13.13 -11.83
C LEU A 206 10.98 -14.15 -10.87
N HIS A 207 11.02 -15.43 -11.25
CA HIS A 207 11.52 -16.53 -10.43
C HIS A 207 10.81 -16.62 -9.06
N LEU A 208 9.48 -16.43 -9.06
CA LEU A 208 8.61 -16.60 -7.89
C LEU A 208 7.93 -17.97 -7.88
N ALA A 209 7.92 -18.68 -9.00
CA ALA A 209 7.37 -20.01 -9.13
C ALA A 209 8.46 -20.99 -9.58
N ILE A 210 8.58 -22.12 -8.90
CA ILE A 210 9.51 -23.22 -9.27
C ILE A 210 8.67 -24.36 -9.81
N GLN A 211 9.02 -24.85 -11.00
CA GLN A 211 8.33 -25.98 -11.63
C GLN A 211 8.87 -27.34 -11.17
N ASP A 212 10.13 -27.38 -10.74
CA ASP A 212 10.80 -28.58 -10.22
C ASP A 212 11.61 -28.18 -8.98
N THR A 213 11.63 -29.07 -7.98
CA THR A 213 12.71 -29.03 -6.96
C THR A 213 14.02 -28.99 -7.72
N PRO A 214 14.95 -28.07 -7.42
CA PRO A 214 16.20 -28.02 -8.14
C PRO A 214 16.86 -29.40 -8.09
N ASP A 215 17.00 -30.04 -9.21
CA ASP A 215 17.85 -31.23 -9.39
C ASP A 215 19.34 -30.82 -9.29
N ASP A 216 19.57 -29.71 -8.72
CA ASP A 216 20.79 -28.97 -8.50
C ASP A 216 21.34 -29.39 -7.13
N ALA A 217 22.46 -30.10 -7.16
CA ALA A 217 23.15 -30.60 -5.96
C ALA A 217 23.40 -29.48 -4.92
N LEU A 218 23.48 -28.22 -5.36
CA LEU A 218 23.66 -27.06 -4.48
C LEU A 218 22.35 -26.69 -3.77
N GLY A 219 21.22 -26.72 -4.46
CA GLY A 219 19.89 -26.50 -3.84
C GLY A 219 19.60 -27.56 -2.79
N GLN A 220 19.87 -28.82 -3.08
CA GLN A 220 19.73 -29.94 -2.13
C GLN A 220 20.68 -29.81 -0.94
N ALA A 221 21.90 -29.29 -1.13
CA ALA A 221 22.90 -29.15 -0.07
C ALA A 221 22.56 -28.04 0.94
N ILE A 222 21.74 -27.06 0.55
CA ILE A 222 21.30 -25.97 1.46
C ILE A 222 19.84 -26.15 1.91
N ASP A 223 19.14 -27.14 1.40
CA ASP A 223 17.80 -27.47 1.84
C ASP A 223 17.82 -27.92 3.30
N GLY A 224 16.96 -27.31 4.12
CA GLY A 224 16.92 -27.56 5.56
C GLY A 224 17.94 -26.78 6.41
N LEU A 225 18.85 -25.99 5.80
CA LEU A 225 19.73 -25.09 6.54
C LEU A 225 19.04 -23.73 6.80
N ASP A 226 19.36 -23.10 7.93
CA ASP A 226 18.94 -21.72 8.18
C ASP A 226 19.70 -20.73 7.26
N ASP A 227 19.30 -19.43 7.28
CA ASP A 227 19.92 -18.39 6.46
C ASP A 227 21.41 -18.21 6.73
N ALA A 228 21.81 -18.24 7.99
CA ALA A 228 23.21 -18.05 8.40
C ALA A 228 24.09 -19.24 7.95
N GLN A 229 23.56 -20.45 8.07
CA GLN A 229 24.21 -21.67 7.64
C GLN A 229 24.37 -21.72 6.12
N SER A 230 23.32 -21.38 5.38
CA SER A 230 23.33 -21.34 3.91
C SER A 230 24.28 -20.29 3.37
N ARG A 231 24.31 -19.08 3.98
CA ARG A 231 25.29 -18.04 3.66
C ARG A 231 26.72 -18.56 3.83
N LYS A 232 26.98 -19.22 4.96
CA LYS A 232 28.31 -19.77 5.24
C LYS A 232 28.76 -20.82 4.22
N VAL A 233 27.84 -21.68 3.77
CA VAL A 233 28.11 -22.67 2.71
C VAL A 233 28.40 -21.95 1.38
N LEU A 234 27.59 -20.97 0.99
CA LEU A 234 27.76 -20.24 -0.26
C LEU A 234 29.04 -19.39 -0.28
N HIS A 235 29.40 -18.74 0.83
CA HIS A 235 30.68 -18.04 0.96
C HIS A 235 31.85 -19.02 0.80
N GLY A 236 31.81 -20.17 1.48
CA GLY A 236 32.85 -21.19 1.33
C GLY A 236 33.02 -21.70 -0.12
N LEU A 237 31.91 -21.81 -0.87
CA LEU A 237 31.95 -22.18 -2.28
C LEU A 237 32.50 -21.05 -3.17
N LEU A 238 32.14 -19.79 -2.90
CA LEU A 238 32.66 -18.63 -3.64
C LEU A 238 34.16 -18.45 -3.40
N ASP A 239 34.62 -18.61 -2.17
CA ASP A 239 36.04 -18.55 -1.81
C ASP A 239 36.85 -19.66 -2.49
N TRP A 240 36.26 -20.82 -2.69
CA TRP A 240 36.90 -21.97 -3.35
C TRP A 240 36.96 -21.85 -4.87
N THR A 241 35.97 -21.17 -5.51
CA THR A 241 35.89 -21.02 -6.97
C THR A 241 36.73 -19.87 -7.55
N ALA A 242 37.59 -19.25 -6.77
CA ALA A 242 38.50 -18.13 -7.10
C ALA A 242 37.77 -16.81 -7.42
N ALA A 243 38.02 -15.85 -6.54
CA ALA A 243 37.44 -14.50 -6.55
C ALA A 243 37.68 -13.67 -7.84
N ASP A 244 38.59 -14.09 -8.71
CA ASP A 244 38.96 -13.36 -9.92
C ASP A 244 37.92 -13.34 -11.03
N GLN A 245 36.85 -14.13 -10.92
CA GLN A 245 35.83 -14.24 -11.97
C GLN A 245 34.61 -13.35 -11.74
N PHE A 246 34.41 -12.75 -10.57
CA PHE A 246 33.21 -11.99 -10.22
C PHE A 246 33.28 -10.48 -10.52
N GLY A 247 34.41 -10.00 -11.04
CA GLY A 247 34.60 -8.59 -11.36
C GLY A 247 34.53 -7.68 -10.12
N GLN A 248 33.96 -6.49 -10.26
CA GLN A 248 33.83 -5.50 -9.17
C GLN A 248 32.56 -5.70 -8.30
N ARG A 249 31.94 -6.87 -8.27
CA ARG A 249 30.73 -7.12 -7.47
C ARG A 249 31.09 -7.53 -6.05
N ASP A 250 30.32 -7.00 -5.08
CA ASP A 250 30.45 -7.38 -3.69
C ASP A 250 30.10 -8.88 -3.54
N PRO A 251 30.94 -9.70 -2.90
CA PRO A 251 30.66 -11.11 -2.62
C PRO A 251 29.32 -11.32 -1.86
N GLU A 252 28.95 -10.41 -0.97
CA GLU A 252 27.66 -10.46 -0.25
C GLU A 252 26.48 -10.33 -1.21
N ASP A 253 26.54 -9.43 -2.17
CA ASP A 253 25.50 -9.28 -3.20
C ASP A 253 25.35 -10.55 -4.05
N VAL A 254 26.45 -11.25 -4.32
CA VAL A 254 26.45 -12.51 -5.05
C VAL A 254 25.83 -13.63 -4.22
N VAL A 255 26.19 -13.75 -2.95
CA VAL A 255 25.60 -14.71 -2.00
C VAL A 255 24.13 -14.47 -1.84
N ASP A 256 23.70 -13.24 -1.65
CA ASP A 256 22.29 -12.87 -1.54
C ASP A 256 21.49 -13.23 -2.80
N ARG A 257 22.08 -13.03 -3.96
CA ARG A 257 21.46 -13.39 -5.22
C ARG A 257 21.36 -14.91 -5.41
N LEU A 258 22.40 -15.65 -5.02
CA LEU A 258 22.41 -17.11 -5.06
C LEU A 258 21.40 -17.69 -4.08
N LEU A 259 21.36 -17.22 -2.83
CA LEU A 259 20.37 -17.63 -1.85
C LEU A 259 18.95 -17.39 -2.35
N ARG A 260 18.68 -16.21 -2.90
CA ARG A 260 17.39 -15.89 -3.52
C ARG A 260 17.03 -16.82 -4.68
N LYS A 261 18.01 -17.27 -5.46
CA LYS A 261 17.80 -18.18 -6.57
C LYS A 261 17.59 -19.63 -6.11
N LEU A 262 18.30 -20.07 -5.08
CA LEU A 262 18.30 -21.44 -4.60
C LEU A 262 17.13 -21.75 -3.61
N ARG A 263 16.69 -20.74 -2.86
CA ARG A 263 15.50 -20.82 -1.97
C ARG A 263 14.24 -20.22 -2.60
N GLY A 264 14.30 -19.79 -3.80
CA GLY A 264 13.57 -18.64 -4.26
C GLY A 264 12.39 -18.91 -5.15
N GLY A 265 11.45 -19.74 -4.78
CA GLY A 265 10.14 -19.74 -5.42
C GLY A 265 9.18 -20.64 -4.68
N ASP A 266 7.92 -20.33 -4.75
CA ASP A 266 6.85 -21.19 -4.26
C ASP A 266 6.59 -22.30 -5.30
N ASP A 267 6.11 -23.44 -4.84
CA ASP A 267 5.59 -24.48 -5.74
C ASP A 267 4.52 -23.87 -6.66
N VAL A 268 4.57 -24.22 -7.95
CA VAL A 268 3.64 -23.69 -8.96
C VAL A 268 2.19 -23.93 -8.57
N ALA A 269 1.87 -25.12 -8.03
CA ALA A 269 0.49 -25.44 -7.64
C ALA A 269 0.04 -24.61 -6.42
N VAL A 270 0.94 -24.35 -5.48
CA VAL A 270 0.68 -23.46 -4.32
C VAL A 270 0.42 -22.04 -4.80
N LEU A 271 1.28 -21.52 -5.68
CA LEU A 271 1.13 -20.17 -6.22
C LEU A 271 -0.13 -20.03 -7.07
N GLU A 272 -0.43 -21.01 -7.93
CA GLU A 272 -1.63 -21.02 -8.75
C GLU A 272 -2.90 -21.07 -7.88
N ARG A 273 -2.91 -21.88 -6.81
CA ARG A 273 -3.99 -21.92 -5.82
C ARG A 273 -4.18 -20.55 -5.17
N ALA A 274 -3.09 -19.91 -4.73
CA ALA A 274 -3.14 -18.56 -4.15
C ALA A 274 -3.73 -17.54 -5.12
N LEU A 275 -3.27 -17.55 -6.39
CA LEU A 275 -3.76 -16.63 -7.42
C LEU A 275 -5.24 -16.83 -7.71
N ASN A 276 -5.73 -18.08 -7.76
CA ASN A 276 -7.14 -18.38 -7.95
C ASN A 276 -7.99 -17.86 -6.79
N LEU A 277 -7.62 -18.15 -5.54
CA LEU A 277 -8.33 -17.67 -4.35
C LEU A 277 -8.35 -16.14 -4.26
N ILE A 278 -7.22 -15.49 -4.55
CA ILE A 278 -7.17 -14.01 -4.56
C ILE A 278 -7.96 -13.43 -5.71
N SER A 279 -8.04 -14.10 -6.86
CA SER A 279 -8.93 -13.70 -7.96
C SER A 279 -10.40 -13.76 -7.53
N ASP A 280 -10.81 -14.80 -6.80
CA ASP A 280 -12.17 -14.92 -6.30
C ASP A 280 -12.47 -13.84 -5.25
N VAL A 281 -11.56 -13.60 -4.29
CA VAL A 281 -11.68 -12.49 -3.33
C VAL A 281 -11.80 -11.16 -4.06
N ALA A 282 -10.91 -10.85 -4.99
CA ALA A 282 -10.87 -9.58 -5.71
C ALA A 282 -12.10 -9.36 -6.60
N GLY A 283 -12.75 -10.43 -7.03
CA GLY A 283 -14.00 -10.39 -7.80
C GLY A 283 -15.23 -10.04 -6.96
N ILE A 284 -15.16 -10.15 -5.63
CA ILE A 284 -16.30 -9.83 -4.74
C ILE A 284 -16.52 -8.32 -4.72
N SER A 285 -17.68 -7.89 -5.22
CA SER A 285 -18.10 -6.49 -5.19
C SER A 285 -19.62 -6.39 -5.14
N GLY A 286 -20.12 -5.41 -4.38
CA GLY A 286 -21.55 -5.15 -4.32
C GLY A 286 -22.08 -4.77 -2.93
N GLU A 287 -23.27 -5.22 -2.65
CA GLU A 287 -23.96 -4.96 -1.39
C GLU A 287 -23.26 -5.68 -0.23
N PRO A 288 -23.13 -5.04 0.96
CA PRO A 288 -22.36 -5.55 2.09
C PRO A 288 -22.69 -6.98 2.51
N ALA A 289 -23.95 -7.32 2.78
CA ALA A 289 -24.33 -8.63 3.31
C ALA A 289 -24.07 -9.78 2.31
N ALA A 290 -24.36 -9.54 1.02
CA ALA A 290 -24.06 -10.50 -0.04
C ALA A 290 -22.54 -10.71 -0.20
N SER A 291 -21.78 -9.62 -0.11
CA SER A 291 -20.30 -9.65 -0.21
C SER A 291 -19.67 -10.40 0.95
N VAL A 292 -20.13 -10.19 2.19
CA VAL A 292 -19.67 -10.94 3.37
C VAL A 292 -19.96 -12.43 3.23
N THR A 293 -21.14 -12.79 2.73
CA THR A 293 -21.51 -14.20 2.49
C THR A 293 -20.57 -14.85 1.48
N ALA A 294 -20.31 -14.18 0.35
CA ALA A 294 -19.37 -14.68 -0.67
C ALA A 294 -17.95 -14.81 -0.10
N LEU A 295 -17.51 -13.83 0.68
CA LEU A 295 -16.21 -13.81 1.30
C LEU A 295 -16.00 -14.98 2.29
N ARG A 296 -17.00 -15.27 3.12
CA ARG A 296 -16.96 -16.44 4.02
C ARG A 296 -16.73 -17.75 3.27
N ASN A 297 -17.34 -17.92 2.10
CA ASN A 297 -17.15 -19.12 1.29
C ASN A 297 -15.71 -19.25 0.80
N VAL A 298 -15.10 -18.18 0.27
CA VAL A 298 -13.73 -18.22 -0.22
C VAL A 298 -12.74 -18.44 0.92
N VAL A 299 -12.93 -17.78 2.07
CA VAL A 299 -12.05 -17.94 3.25
C VAL A 299 -12.14 -19.37 3.82
N THR A 300 -13.34 -19.96 3.81
CA THR A 300 -13.54 -21.38 4.19
C THR A 300 -12.83 -22.33 3.21
N GLU A 301 -12.94 -22.11 1.90
CA GLU A 301 -12.26 -22.89 0.86
C GLU A 301 -10.73 -22.80 1.00
N ALA A 302 -10.23 -21.62 1.35
CA ALA A 302 -8.80 -21.40 1.62
C ALA A 302 -8.32 -22.14 2.88
N GLY A 303 -9.19 -22.45 3.83
CA GLY A 303 -8.85 -22.91 5.17
C GLY A 303 -8.26 -21.79 6.04
N ALA A 304 -8.61 -20.54 5.74
CA ALA A 304 -8.08 -19.37 6.43
C ALA A 304 -8.90 -19.00 7.68
N ASP A 305 -8.31 -18.19 8.57
CA ASP A 305 -8.98 -17.70 9.77
C ASP A 305 -10.12 -16.73 9.43
N MET A 306 -11.27 -16.90 10.09
CA MET A 306 -12.44 -16.07 9.92
C MET A 306 -12.36 -14.72 10.63
N ALA A 307 -11.42 -14.51 11.54
CA ALA A 307 -11.34 -13.30 12.37
C ALA A 307 -11.32 -12.01 11.54
N ALA A 308 -10.62 -12.00 10.40
CA ALA A 308 -10.58 -10.84 9.50
C ALA A 308 -11.95 -10.57 8.86
N VAL A 309 -12.71 -11.62 8.51
CA VAL A 309 -14.05 -11.51 7.94
C VAL A 309 -15.04 -11.01 8.99
N GLU A 310 -14.98 -11.55 10.20
CA GLU A 310 -15.86 -11.15 11.33
C GLU A 310 -15.63 -9.68 11.69
N ARG A 311 -14.38 -9.24 11.77
CA ARG A 311 -14.02 -7.84 11.99
C ARG A 311 -14.51 -6.92 10.87
N PHE A 312 -14.44 -7.37 9.61
CA PHE A 312 -14.94 -6.62 8.47
C PHE A 312 -16.47 -6.52 8.49
N GLU A 313 -17.17 -7.59 8.84
CA GLU A 313 -18.64 -7.60 9.02
C GLU A 313 -19.09 -6.67 10.15
N GLU A 314 -18.39 -6.69 11.31
CA GLU A 314 -18.62 -5.76 12.42
C GLU A 314 -18.49 -4.31 11.94
N PHE A 315 -17.40 -4.00 11.21
CA PHE A 315 -17.20 -2.68 10.63
C PHE A 315 -18.34 -2.25 9.72
N LEU A 316 -18.78 -3.12 8.79
CA LEU A 316 -19.87 -2.81 7.86
C LEU A 316 -21.18 -2.55 8.59
N ASN A 317 -21.49 -3.34 9.61
CA ASN A 317 -22.69 -3.15 10.45
C ASN A 317 -22.65 -1.83 11.21
N LEU A 318 -21.50 -1.46 11.79
CA LEU A 318 -21.34 -0.19 12.50
C LEU A 318 -21.42 1.01 11.54
N VAL A 319 -20.84 0.92 10.35
CA VAL A 319 -20.99 1.98 9.34
C VAL A 319 -22.44 2.20 8.97
N GLN A 320 -23.23 1.13 8.81
CA GLN A 320 -24.63 1.22 8.47
C GLN A 320 -25.46 1.88 9.59
N SER A 321 -25.14 1.61 10.85
CA SER A 321 -25.89 2.15 12.00
C SER A 321 -25.48 3.56 12.39
N GLU A 322 -24.17 3.89 12.30
CA GLU A 322 -23.63 5.08 12.98
C GLU A 322 -23.35 6.26 12.05
N THR A 323 -23.14 6.03 10.75
CA THR A 323 -22.60 7.09 9.88
C THR A 323 -23.62 7.77 8.99
N GLY A 324 -24.81 7.20 8.82
CA GLY A 324 -25.84 7.73 7.89
C GLY A 324 -25.44 7.66 6.39
N VAL A 325 -24.39 6.93 6.05
CA VAL A 325 -23.86 6.82 4.67
C VAL A 325 -24.06 5.43 4.06
N ALA A 326 -24.89 4.60 4.68
CA ALA A 326 -25.14 3.21 4.29
C ALA A 326 -25.54 3.04 2.82
N GLU A 327 -26.37 3.94 2.28
CA GLU A 327 -26.84 3.89 0.89
C GLU A 327 -25.73 4.10 -0.14
N ASN A 328 -24.62 4.70 0.26
CA ASN A 328 -23.48 4.98 -0.60
C ASN A 328 -22.40 3.89 -0.50
N LEU A 329 -22.53 2.95 0.45
CA LEU A 329 -21.50 1.96 0.76
C LEU A 329 -21.55 0.80 -0.24
N VAL A 330 -20.38 0.45 -0.79
CA VAL A 330 -20.19 -0.68 -1.70
C VAL A 330 -18.93 -1.42 -1.27
N VAL A 331 -19.04 -2.70 -1.04
CA VAL A 331 -17.87 -3.56 -0.86
C VAL A 331 -17.19 -3.75 -2.21
N ASP A 332 -15.87 -3.66 -2.25
CA ASP A 332 -15.05 -3.93 -3.42
C ASP A 332 -13.69 -4.48 -3.00
N LEU A 333 -13.60 -5.79 -2.85
CA LEU A 333 -12.39 -6.45 -2.33
C LEU A 333 -11.21 -6.44 -3.33
N GLY A 334 -11.45 -6.02 -4.56
CA GLY A 334 -10.40 -5.71 -5.54
C GLY A 334 -9.85 -4.28 -5.42
N LEU A 335 -10.29 -3.51 -4.40
CA LEU A 335 -9.76 -2.18 -4.11
C LEU A 335 -8.40 -2.29 -3.41
N VAL A 336 -7.36 -2.59 -4.18
CA VAL A 336 -5.98 -2.58 -3.70
C VAL A 336 -5.24 -1.47 -4.44
N ARG A 337 -4.82 -0.46 -3.72
CA ARG A 337 -3.94 0.56 -4.26
C ARG A 337 -2.50 0.20 -3.92
N GLY A 338 -1.60 0.27 -4.89
CA GLY A 338 -0.17 -0.07 -4.95
C GLY A 338 0.75 0.10 -3.76
N LEU A 339 0.23 0.03 -2.55
CA LEU A 339 0.94 0.20 -1.31
C LEU A 339 0.92 -1.15 -0.56
N ALA A 340 1.80 -2.04 -0.96
CA ALA A 340 1.95 -3.39 -0.40
C ALA A 340 2.18 -3.42 1.13
N TYR A 341 2.36 -2.28 1.77
CA TYR A 341 2.55 -2.14 3.21
C TYR A 341 1.28 -1.78 4.00
N TYR A 342 0.14 -1.55 3.32
CA TYR A 342 -1.13 -1.36 3.99
C TYR A 342 -1.68 -2.70 4.50
N ASN A 343 -2.31 -2.65 5.65
CA ASN A 343 -3.15 -3.70 6.22
C ASN A 343 -4.49 -3.10 6.64
N GLY A 344 -5.41 -3.94 7.08
CA GLY A 344 -6.71 -3.51 7.55
C GLY A 344 -7.59 -2.93 6.45
N LEU A 345 -8.37 -1.94 6.83
CA LEU A 345 -9.39 -1.34 5.99
C LEU A 345 -8.81 -0.34 4.99
N VAL A 346 -9.27 -0.43 3.76
CA VAL A 346 -9.05 0.59 2.73
C VAL A 346 -10.39 1.04 2.16
N PHE A 347 -10.52 2.33 1.87
CA PHE A 347 -11.71 2.87 1.24
C PHE A 347 -11.40 4.00 0.26
N GLU A 348 -12.35 4.24 -0.62
CA GLU A 348 -12.30 5.28 -1.63
C GLU A 348 -13.68 5.88 -1.83
N VAL A 349 -13.76 7.21 -1.86
CA VAL A 349 -14.98 7.91 -2.22
C VAL A 349 -14.88 8.31 -3.69
N THR A 350 -15.79 7.81 -4.52
CA THR A 350 -15.81 8.06 -5.96
C THR A 350 -17.01 8.94 -6.34
N PRO A 351 -16.85 9.88 -7.28
CA PRO A 351 -17.97 10.67 -7.77
C PRO A 351 -19.03 9.78 -8.42
N PRO A 352 -20.26 10.29 -8.61
CA PRO A 352 -21.26 9.60 -9.42
C PRO A 352 -20.71 9.39 -10.83
N GLY A 353 -20.91 8.18 -11.38
CA GLY A 353 -20.50 7.82 -12.74
C GLY A 353 -21.30 8.55 -13.83
#